data_ead601b9886a9e3986a601d05cf4e8f4
#
_entry.id   ead601b9886a9e3986a601d05cf4e8f4
#
_cell.length_a   1.000
_cell.length_b   1.000
_cell.length_c   1.000
_cell.angle_alpha   90.00
_cell.angle_beta   90.00
_cell.angle_gamma   90.00
#
_symmetry.space_group_name_H-M   'P 1'
#
loop_
_entity.id
_entity.type
_entity.pdbx_description
1 polymer ?
#
loop_
_entity_poly.entity_id
_entity_poly.type
_entity_poly.pdbx_seq_one_letter_code
_entity_poly.pdbx_strand_id
1 'polypeptide(L)'
;KSVELFSYMKSKNPGILALSKNIEIGSYSDLEKIKKFAGENEIDFAFIGPEDPLSFGAVDALQDIGIESVGPTKLMARLETSKSFTRELLQKYKIEGNPEFRVFSKENFDDLRVFLNYLDQVVIKPDGLTGGKGVKVQGDHFNTKDEALDYCREVLETHPAVIVEEKMDGEEFSLQCLTDGKTVIATPPVQDHKRAYDNDFGPNTGGMGSYSCENHL
;
A
#
# COMPACT_ATOMS: atom_id res chain seq x y z
N LYS A 1 21.34 -23.66 -9.24
CA LYS A 1 21.65 -23.65 -7.78
C LYS A 1 20.32 -23.89 -7.06
N SER A 2 20.33 -24.75 -6.03
CA SER A 2 19.19 -24.92 -5.11
C SER A 2 19.10 -23.71 -4.20
N VAL A 3 17.90 -23.18 -3.97
CA VAL A 3 17.64 -22.12 -3.02
C VAL A 3 17.03 -22.77 -1.77
N GLU A 4 17.52 -22.44 -0.59
CA GLU A 4 16.90 -22.80 0.69
C GLU A 4 16.04 -21.62 1.16
N LEU A 5 14.79 -21.87 1.50
CA LEU A 5 13.86 -20.86 1.97
C LEU A 5 13.84 -20.82 3.50
N PHE A 6 13.98 -19.62 4.06
CA PHE A 6 13.78 -19.30 5.48
C PHE A 6 12.70 -18.25 5.57
N SER A 7 11.80 -18.33 6.53
CA SER A 7 10.63 -17.46 6.54
C SER A 7 10.36 -16.86 7.93
N TYR A 8 10.33 -15.54 7.96
CA TYR A 8 9.81 -14.77 9.09
C TYR A 8 8.40 -14.28 8.77
N MET A 9 7.40 -14.65 9.54
CA MET A 9 5.99 -14.42 9.23
C MET A 9 5.20 -13.93 10.44
N LYS A 10 4.16 -13.13 10.19
CA LYS A 10 3.20 -12.69 11.22
C LYS A 10 2.24 -13.83 11.63
N SER A 11 1.92 -14.72 10.71
CA SER A 11 1.02 -15.85 10.93
C SER A 11 1.46 -17.06 10.11
N LYS A 12 1.01 -18.24 10.54
CA LYS A 12 1.32 -19.50 9.85
C LYS A 12 0.62 -19.58 8.51
N ASN A 13 1.38 -19.59 7.42
CA ASN A 13 0.91 -19.88 6.08
C ASN A 13 1.32 -21.31 5.71
N PRO A 14 0.38 -22.25 5.50
CA PRO A 14 0.71 -23.66 5.25
C PRO A 14 1.61 -23.89 4.03
N GLY A 15 1.40 -23.11 2.95
CA GLY A 15 2.22 -23.22 1.74
C GLY A 15 3.66 -22.80 1.95
N ILE A 16 3.88 -21.68 2.66
CA ILE A 16 5.23 -21.21 3.00
C ILE A 16 5.90 -22.17 4.00
N LEU A 17 5.14 -22.64 5.01
CA LEU A 17 5.65 -23.61 5.99
C LEU A 17 6.20 -24.87 5.33
N ALA A 18 5.51 -25.39 4.32
CA ALA A 18 5.90 -26.63 3.63
C ALA A 18 7.21 -26.48 2.82
N LEU A 19 7.57 -25.26 2.44
CA LEU A 19 8.76 -24.97 1.62
C LEU A 19 9.94 -24.45 2.44
N SER A 20 9.70 -23.99 3.67
CA SER A 20 10.73 -23.34 4.49
C SER A 20 11.54 -24.35 5.29
N LYS A 21 12.87 -24.18 5.26
CA LYS A 21 13.82 -24.95 6.07
C LYS A 21 13.75 -24.57 7.55
N ASN A 22 13.59 -23.28 7.84
CA ASN A 22 13.37 -22.75 9.18
C ASN A 22 12.37 -21.59 9.14
N ILE A 23 11.66 -21.39 10.26
CA ILE A 23 10.53 -20.49 10.35
C ILE A 23 10.54 -19.78 11.68
N GLU A 24 10.31 -18.48 11.66
CA GLU A 24 10.04 -17.69 12.85
C GLU A 24 8.69 -16.99 12.70
N ILE A 25 7.87 -17.03 13.75
CA ILE A 25 6.61 -16.30 13.84
C ILE A 25 6.80 -15.12 14.78
N GLY A 26 6.50 -13.91 14.27
CA GLY A 26 6.70 -12.69 15.04
C GLY A 26 6.03 -11.46 14.43
N SER A 27 6.10 -10.35 15.17
CA SER A 27 5.64 -9.07 14.67
C SER A 27 6.62 -8.51 13.64
N TYR A 28 6.11 -7.95 12.55
CA TYR A 28 6.95 -7.24 11.55
C TYR A 28 7.55 -5.93 12.08
N SER A 29 7.04 -5.40 13.19
CA SER A 29 7.63 -4.25 13.88
C SER A 29 8.82 -4.61 14.78
N ASP A 30 9.05 -5.90 15.06
CA ASP A 30 10.17 -6.37 15.87
C ASP A 30 11.42 -6.58 14.99
N LEU A 31 12.04 -5.45 14.64
CA LEU A 31 13.21 -5.44 13.74
C LEU A 31 14.42 -6.17 14.34
N GLU A 32 14.59 -6.15 15.66
CA GLU A 32 15.67 -6.86 16.32
C GLU A 32 15.49 -8.39 16.21
N LYS A 33 14.26 -8.87 16.32
CA LYS A 33 13.94 -10.28 16.12
C LYS A 33 14.15 -10.70 14.65
N ILE A 34 13.82 -9.84 13.70
CA ILE A 34 14.06 -10.06 12.25
C ILE A 34 15.58 -10.16 12.01
N LYS A 35 16.38 -9.21 12.50
CA LYS A 35 17.85 -9.24 12.38
C LYS A 35 18.45 -10.50 12.99
N LYS A 36 18.00 -10.85 14.19
CA LYS A 36 18.45 -12.07 14.90
C LYS A 36 18.15 -13.32 14.08
N PHE A 37 16.92 -13.49 13.61
CA PHE A 37 16.52 -14.63 12.78
C PHE A 37 17.37 -14.73 11.51
N ALA A 38 17.58 -13.60 10.82
CA ALA A 38 18.37 -13.57 9.61
C ALA A 38 19.85 -13.90 9.86
N GLY A 39 20.44 -13.37 10.91
CA GLY A 39 21.84 -13.66 11.29
C GLY A 39 22.06 -15.10 11.75
N GLU A 40 21.18 -15.65 12.58
CA GLU A 40 21.28 -17.04 13.08
C GLU A 40 21.10 -18.10 11.97
N ASN A 41 20.43 -17.74 10.89
CA ASN A 41 20.22 -18.62 9.72
C ASN A 41 21.17 -18.30 8.55
N GLU A 42 22.14 -17.42 8.73
CA GLU A 42 23.15 -17.04 7.72
C GLU A 42 22.51 -16.70 6.36
N ILE A 43 21.49 -15.80 6.38
CA ILE A 43 20.71 -15.44 5.21
C ILE A 43 21.57 -14.61 4.23
N ASP A 44 21.70 -15.07 2.99
CA ASP A 44 22.42 -14.36 1.92
C ASP A 44 21.60 -13.17 1.35
N PHE A 45 20.27 -13.32 1.30
CA PHE A 45 19.40 -12.40 0.60
C PHE A 45 17.96 -12.45 1.12
N ALA A 46 17.30 -11.31 1.26
CA ALA A 46 15.93 -11.24 1.73
C ALA A 46 14.97 -10.73 0.64
N PHE A 47 13.76 -11.26 0.63
CA PHE A 47 12.64 -10.78 -0.17
C PHE A 47 11.50 -10.36 0.76
N ILE A 48 11.12 -9.08 0.72
CA ILE A 48 10.06 -8.54 1.58
C ILE A 48 8.75 -8.54 0.78
N GLY A 49 7.87 -9.48 1.10
CA GLY A 49 6.62 -9.67 0.38
C GLY A 49 5.53 -8.64 0.70
N PRO A 50 5.15 -8.44 1.98
CA PRO A 50 4.10 -7.48 2.34
C PRO A 50 4.64 -6.07 2.60
N GLU A 51 3.73 -5.08 2.58
CA GLU A 51 4.04 -3.68 2.81
C GLU A 51 4.32 -3.31 4.28
N ASP A 52 3.69 -4.01 5.22
CA ASP A 52 3.85 -3.73 6.67
C ASP A 52 5.32 -3.71 7.12
N PRO A 53 6.16 -4.74 6.89
CA PRO A 53 7.56 -4.72 7.30
C PRO A 53 8.37 -3.61 6.63
N LEU A 54 8.02 -3.19 5.41
CA LEU A 54 8.66 -2.07 4.73
C LEU A 54 8.40 -0.76 5.48
N SER A 55 7.16 -0.58 5.95
CA SER A 55 6.78 0.60 6.73
C SER A 55 7.53 0.71 8.05
N PHE A 56 7.89 -0.41 8.66
CA PHE A 56 8.69 -0.46 9.89
C PHE A 56 10.19 -0.28 9.62
N GLY A 57 10.68 -0.56 8.41
CA GLY A 57 12.09 -0.44 8.03
C GLY A 57 12.84 -1.77 8.07
N ALA A 58 12.19 -2.87 7.73
CA ALA A 58 12.82 -4.19 7.71
C ALA A 58 14.03 -4.25 6.75
N VAL A 59 13.95 -3.57 5.58
CA VAL A 59 15.07 -3.48 4.63
C VAL A 59 16.26 -2.75 5.25
N ASP A 60 16.01 -1.60 5.88
CA ASP A 60 17.05 -0.83 6.55
C ASP A 60 17.74 -1.67 7.64
N ALA A 61 16.95 -2.38 8.47
CA ALA A 61 17.45 -3.22 9.52
C ALA A 61 18.29 -4.42 9.02
N LEU A 62 17.91 -5.00 7.87
CA LEU A 62 18.69 -6.09 7.26
C LEU A 62 19.98 -5.56 6.61
N GLN A 63 19.93 -4.39 5.99
CA GLN A 63 21.12 -3.72 5.45
C GLN A 63 22.14 -3.39 6.54
N ASP A 64 21.70 -3.00 7.73
CA ASP A 64 22.57 -2.72 8.88
C ASP A 64 23.44 -3.93 9.30
N ILE A 65 22.97 -5.14 9.00
CA ILE A 65 23.71 -6.39 9.25
C ILE A 65 24.29 -7.03 7.97
N GLY A 66 24.31 -6.27 6.85
CA GLY A 66 24.95 -6.66 5.61
C GLY A 66 24.12 -7.60 4.72
N ILE A 67 22.82 -7.71 4.93
CA ILE A 67 21.92 -8.56 4.13
C ILE A 67 21.22 -7.71 3.08
N GLU A 68 21.50 -8.00 1.80
CA GLU A 68 20.82 -7.41 0.65
C GLU A 68 19.34 -7.82 0.62
N SER A 69 18.45 -6.90 0.24
CA SER A 69 17.01 -7.15 0.25
C SER A 69 16.31 -6.62 -0.99
N VAL A 70 15.35 -7.36 -1.51
CA VAL A 70 14.33 -6.83 -2.43
C VAL A 70 13.23 -6.17 -1.63
N GLY A 71 13.08 -4.88 -1.82
CA GLY A 71 12.12 -4.01 -1.17
C GLY A 71 12.68 -2.61 -0.98
N PRO A 72 11.83 -1.59 -0.90
CA PRO A 72 12.27 -0.23 -0.63
C PRO A 72 12.70 -0.07 0.84
N THR A 73 13.66 0.83 1.08
CA THR A 73 13.94 1.32 2.43
C THR A 73 12.71 1.99 3.03
N LYS A 74 12.66 2.17 4.33
CA LYS A 74 11.56 2.86 5.03
C LYS A 74 11.25 4.23 4.41
N LEU A 75 12.28 4.97 4.00
CA LEU A 75 12.11 6.26 3.35
C LEU A 75 11.39 6.11 1.99
N MET A 76 11.79 5.14 1.18
CA MET A 76 11.20 4.90 -0.15
C MET A 76 9.84 4.22 -0.06
N ALA A 77 9.59 3.42 0.96
CA ALA A 77 8.29 2.81 1.23
C ALA A 77 7.17 3.85 1.44
N ARG A 78 7.51 5.10 1.71
CA ARG A 78 6.53 6.21 1.79
C ARG A 78 5.73 6.40 0.51
N LEU A 79 6.23 5.97 -0.63
CA LEU A 79 5.46 5.98 -1.89
C LEU A 79 4.16 5.17 -1.79
N GLU A 80 4.10 4.18 -0.90
CA GLU A 80 2.90 3.38 -0.66
C GLU A 80 2.30 3.63 0.73
N THR A 81 3.14 3.82 1.73
CA THR A 81 2.69 3.94 3.13
C THR A 81 2.10 5.31 3.47
N SER A 82 2.30 6.33 2.63
CA SER A 82 1.68 7.66 2.76
C SER A 82 1.12 8.12 1.42
N LYS A 83 -0.18 8.11 1.30
CA LYS A 83 -0.89 8.56 0.09
C LYS A 83 -0.69 10.05 -0.16
N SER A 84 -0.68 10.86 0.91
CA SER A 84 -0.41 12.29 0.83
C SER A 84 0.98 12.56 0.24
N PHE A 85 2.00 11.88 0.76
CA PHE A 85 3.37 12.00 0.25
C PHE A 85 3.45 11.70 -1.24
N THR A 86 2.82 10.62 -1.69
CA THR A 86 2.86 10.23 -3.10
C THR A 86 2.14 11.24 -3.97
N ARG A 87 0.97 11.72 -3.58
CA ARG A 87 0.22 12.75 -4.32
C ARG A 87 1.02 14.05 -4.46
N GLU A 88 1.61 14.51 -3.36
CA GLU A 88 2.46 15.71 -3.34
C GLU A 88 3.74 15.54 -4.16
N LEU A 89 4.34 14.33 -4.14
CA LEU A 89 5.52 14.02 -4.95
C LEU A 89 5.19 14.08 -6.45
N LEU A 90 4.11 13.42 -6.88
CA LEU A 90 3.65 13.46 -8.26
C LEU A 90 3.35 14.89 -8.73
N GLN A 91 2.69 15.68 -7.90
CA GLN A 91 2.41 17.09 -8.17
C GLN A 91 3.70 17.93 -8.28
N LYS A 92 4.64 17.75 -7.33
CA LYS A 92 5.92 18.45 -7.30
C LYS A 92 6.74 18.23 -8.57
N TYR A 93 6.77 16.99 -9.04
CA TYR A 93 7.53 16.62 -10.24
C TYR A 93 6.72 16.66 -11.52
N LYS A 94 5.46 17.09 -11.45
CA LYS A 94 4.52 17.20 -12.59
C LYS A 94 4.39 15.86 -13.34
N ILE A 95 4.31 14.76 -12.61
CA ILE A 95 4.11 13.44 -13.16
C ILE A 95 2.63 13.32 -13.53
N GLU A 96 2.37 12.95 -14.77
CA GLU A 96 1.01 12.78 -15.31
C GLU A 96 0.26 11.63 -14.62
N GLY A 97 -1.07 11.68 -14.67
CA GLY A 97 -1.94 10.66 -14.05
C GLY A 97 -2.22 10.90 -12.57
N ASN A 98 -1.73 12.00 -11.98
CA ASN A 98 -2.12 12.39 -10.63
C ASN A 98 -3.52 13.03 -10.65
N PRO A 99 -4.51 12.52 -9.92
CA PRO A 99 -5.83 13.16 -9.85
C PRO A 99 -5.75 14.54 -9.18
N GLU A 100 -6.76 15.35 -9.39
CA GLU A 100 -6.95 16.57 -8.61
C GLU A 100 -7.17 16.17 -7.14
N PHE A 101 -6.36 16.69 -6.22
CA PHE A 101 -6.41 16.29 -4.82
C PHE A 101 -6.09 17.43 -3.86
N ARG A 102 -6.52 17.28 -2.62
CA ARG A 102 -6.00 18.04 -1.46
C ARG A 102 -5.89 17.15 -0.24
N VAL A 103 -4.90 17.50 0.59
CA VAL A 103 -4.68 16.88 1.89
C VAL A 103 -5.24 17.79 2.97
N PHE A 104 -6.05 17.24 3.86
CA PHE A 104 -6.66 17.95 4.96
C PHE A 104 -6.25 17.33 6.29
N SER A 105 -6.01 18.19 7.26
CA SER A 105 -5.78 17.88 8.66
C SER A 105 -6.78 18.67 9.52
N LYS A 106 -6.66 18.57 10.84
CA LYS A 106 -7.49 19.37 11.75
C LYS A 106 -7.25 20.87 11.62
N GLU A 107 -6.03 21.26 11.20
CA GLU A 107 -5.61 22.67 11.09
C GLU A 107 -6.23 23.40 9.88
N ASN A 108 -6.52 22.68 8.78
CA ASN A 108 -7.06 23.27 7.54
C ASN A 108 -8.43 22.70 7.15
N PHE A 109 -9.15 22.14 8.13
CA PHE A 109 -10.44 21.50 7.90
C PHE A 109 -11.52 22.45 7.36
N ASP A 110 -11.44 23.73 7.67
CA ASP A 110 -12.43 24.72 7.24
C ASP A 110 -12.49 24.89 5.72
N ASP A 111 -11.37 24.64 5.02
CA ASP A 111 -11.28 24.69 3.55
C ASP A 111 -11.86 23.45 2.86
N LEU A 112 -12.10 22.38 3.62
CA LEU A 112 -12.53 21.09 3.07
C LEU A 112 -13.85 21.18 2.30
N ARG A 113 -14.84 21.88 2.85
CA ARG A 113 -16.15 22.04 2.20
C ARG A 113 -16.04 22.73 0.84
N VAL A 114 -15.16 23.72 0.73
CA VAL A 114 -14.93 24.45 -0.54
C VAL A 114 -14.37 23.47 -1.58
N PHE A 115 -13.40 22.65 -1.18
CA PHE A 115 -12.79 21.70 -2.10
C PHE A 115 -13.73 20.55 -2.47
N LEU A 116 -14.53 20.03 -1.53
CA LEU A 116 -15.56 19.05 -1.83
C LEU A 116 -16.56 19.53 -2.87
N ASN A 117 -16.95 20.81 -2.80
CA ASN A 117 -17.89 21.41 -3.77
C ASN A 117 -17.23 21.76 -5.11
N TYR A 118 -15.90 21.90 -5.14
CA TYR A 118 -15.15 22.12 -6.37
C TYR A 118 -15.11 20.87 -7.26
N LEU A 119 -14.96 19.69 -6.66
CA LEU A 119 -14.92 18.42 -7.39
C LEU A 119 -16.34 17.94 -7.75
N ASP A 120 -16.50 17.35 -8.94
CA ASP A 120 -17.75 16.71 -9.35
C ASP A 120 -18.06 15.48 -8.48
N GLN A 121 -17.21 14.48 -8.57
CA GLN A 121 -17.26 13.28 -7.71
C GLN A 121 -15.97 13.14 -6.91
N VAL A 122 -16.08 12.60 -5.70
CA VAL A 122 -14.96 12.54 -4.77
C VAL A 122 -14.67 11.14 -4.26
N VAL A 123 -13.39 10.91 -4.00
CA VAL A 123 -12.89 9.77 -3.24
C VAL A 123 -12.18 10.29 -1.99
N ILE A 124 -12.48 9.68 -0.85
CA ILE A 124 -11.90 10.03 0.45
C ILE A 124 -11.02 8.89 0.92
N LYS A 125 -9.78 9.21 1.26
CA LYS A 125 -8.77 8.23 1.68
C LYS A 125 -8.10 8.66 2.97
N PRO A 126 -8.13 7.86 4.04
CA PRO A 126 -7.25 8.07 5.18
C PRO A 126 -5.78 8.02 4.76
N ASP A 127 -4.93 8.89 5.30
CA ASP A 127 -3.49 8.77 5.08
C ASP A 127 -2.90 7.61 5.89
N GLY A 128 -1.99 6.87 5.28
CA GLY A 128 -1.38 5.68 5.85
C GLY A 128 -1.92 4.37 5.28
N LEU A 129 -1.37 3.26 5.79
CA LEU A 129 -1.79 1.90 5.43
C LEU A 129 -3.11 1.57 6.14
N THR A 130 -4.13 1.22 5.36
CA THR A 130 -5.46 0.86 5.87
C THR A 130 -5.90 -0.55 5.47
N GLY A 131 -5.00 -1.32 4.82
CA GLY A 131 -5.30 -2.69 4.37
C GLY A 131 -6.48 -2.77 3.40
N GLY A 132 -6.60 -1.81 2.48
CA GLY A 132 -7.72 -1.72 1.52
C GLY A 132 -9.04 -1.23 2.14
N LYS A 133 -9.05 -0.92 3.44
CA LYS A 133 -10.23 -0.42 4.16
C LYS A 133 -10.12 1.08 4.40
N GLY A 134 -11.27 1.75 4.54
CA GLY A 134 -11.29 3.19 4.82
C GLY A 134 -11.26 4.10 3.58
N VAL A 135 -11.10 3.58 2.37
CA VAL A 135 -11.35 4.34 1.14
C VAL A 135 -12.85 4.36 0.89
N LYS A 136 -13.42 5.56 0.77
CA LYS A 136 -14.84 5.74 0.43
C LYS A 136 -14.98 6.54 -0.85
N VAL A 137 -15.86 6.07 -1.73
CA VAL A 137 -16.11 6.61 -3.07
C VAL A 137 -17.54 7.12 -3.13
N GLN A 138 -17.73 8.31 -3.67
CA GLN A 138 -19.05 8.87 -3.93
C GLN A 138 -19.80 8.01 -4.96
N GLY A 139 -21.07 7.74 -4.69
CA GLY A 139 -21.90 6.83 -5.47
C GLY A 139 -21.93 5.40 -4.93
N ASP A 140 -20.85 4.93 -4.28
CA ASP A 140 -20.76 3.59 -3.69
C ASP A 140 -20.98 3.60 -2.18
N HIS A 141 -20.40 4.57 -1.48
CA HIS A 141 -20.32 4.59 -0.02
C HIS A 141 -21.04 5.77 0.61
N PHE A 142 -21.25 6.83 -0.13
CA PHE A 142 -22.00 8.03 0.24
C PHE A 142 -22.48 8.74 -1.04
N ASN A 143 -23.53 9.59 -0.91
CA ASN A 143 -24.13 10.25 -2.06
C ASN A 143 -24.00 11.77 -2.03
N THR A 144 -23.80 12.36 -0.86
CA THR A 144 -23.80 13.81 -0.67
C THR A 144 -22.44 14.33 -0.19
N LYS A 145 -22.16 15.62 -0.46
CA LYS A 145 -20.93 16.26 0.05
C LYS A 145 -20.96 16.45 1.57
N ASP A 146 -22.13 16.46 2.19
CA ASP A 146 -22.27 16.53 3.65
C ASP A 146 -21.86 15.19 4.28
N GLU A 147 -22.29 14.06 3.73
CA GLU A 147 -21.82 12.73 4.16
C GLU A 147 -20.31 12.57 3.96
N ALA A 148 -19.77 13.12 2.87
CA ALA A 148 -18.32 13.16 2.63
C ALA A 148 -17.60 13.95 3.73
N LEU A 149 -18.12 15.12 4.08
CA LEU A 149 -17.56 15.98 5.13
C LEU A 149 -17.57 15.29 6.50
N ASP A 150 -18.67 14.61 6.84
CA ASP A 150 -18.79 13.87 8.09
C ASP A 150 -17.81 12.71 8.15
N TYR A 151 -17.61 11.99 7.04
CA TYR A 151 -16.61 10.94 6.98
C TYR A 151 -15.17 11.48 7.11
N CYS A 152 -14.86 12.63 6.53
CA CYS A 152 -13.54 13.25 6.73
C CYS A 152 -13.29 13.60 8.21
N ARG A 153 -14.32 14.06 8.95
CA ARG A 153 -14.21 14.28 10.41
C ARG A 153 -13.91 12.99 11.15
N GLU A 154 -14.65 11.92 10.85
CA GLU A 154 -14.43 10.59 11.43
C GLU A 154 -12.99 10.10 11.19
N VAL A 155 -12.48 10.24 9.98
CA VAL A 155 -11.09 9.86 9.63
C VAL A 155 -10.09 10.65 10.47
N LEU A 156 -10.27 11.95 10.65
CA LEU A 156 -9.36 12.82 11.39
C LEU A 156 -9.40 12.60 12.92
N GLU A 157 -10.31 11.78 13.44
CA GLU A 157 -10.25 11.33 14.84
C GLU A 157 -9.13 10.31 15.07
N THR A 158 -8.81 9.50 14.06
CA THR A 158 -7.87 8.37 14.18
C THR A 158 -6.65 8.47 13.26
N HIS A 159 -6.67 9.35 12.26
CA HIS A 159 -5.60 9.56 11.31
C HIS A 159 -5.12 11.01 11.32
N PRO A 160 -3.83 11.26 11.06
CA PRO A 160 -3.28 12.62 11.05
C PRO A 160 -3.81 13.47 9.90
N ALA A 161 -4.18 12.83 8.79
CA ALA A 161 -4.65 13.49 7.59
C ALA A 161 -5.65 12.65 6.82
N VAL A 162 -6.45 13.32 6.01
CA VAL A 162 -7.36 12.74 5.03
C VAL A 162 -7.07 13.34 3.65
N ILE A 163 -7.01 12.50 2.62
CA ILE A 163 -6.88 12.91 1.24
C ILE A 163 -8.26 12.90 0.61
N VAL A 164 -8.62 14.00 -0.02
CA VAL A 164 -9.79 14.11 -0.89
C VAL A 164 -9.31 14.26 -2.32
N GLU A 165 -9.78 13.41 -3.20
CA GLU A 165 -9.39 13.38 -4.61
C GLU A 165 -10.63 13.32 -5.52
N GLU A 166 -10.46 13.75 -6.76
CA GLU A 166 -11.45 13.45 -7.80
C GLU A 166 -11.58 11.95 -8.01
N LYS A 167 -12.79 11.50 -8.34
CA LYS A 167 -13.02 10.11 -8.74
C LYS A 167 -12.53 9.92 -10.17
N MET A 168 -11.59 9.00 -10.33
CA MET A 168 -11.13 8.54 -11.64
C MET A 168 -11.99 7.36 -12.08
N ASP A 169 -12.53 7.43 -13.30
CA ASP A 169 -13.26 6.32 -13.92
C ASP A 169 -12.32 5.56 -14.87
N GLY A 170 -12.35 4.25 -14.81
CA GLY A 170 -11.52 3.39 -15.63
C GLY A 170 -11.32 2.02 -15.02
N GLU A 171 -10.65 1.14 -15.74
CA GLU A 171 -10.26 -0.16 -15.21
C GLU A 171 -9.03 -0.05 -14.33
N GLU A 172 -9.10 -0.64 -13.14
CA GLU A 172 -8.00 -0.67 -12.19
C GLU A 172 -7.05 -1.82 -12.51
N PHE A 173 -5.76 -1.55 -12.50
CA PHE A 173 -4.72 -2.56 -12.57
C PHE A 173 -3.50 -2.16 -11.75
N SER A 174 -2.66 -3.13 -11.42
CA SER A 174 -1.39 -2.93 -10.75
C SER A 174 -0.24 -3.19 -11.72
N LEU A 175 0.72 -2.26 -11.78
CA LEU A 175 1.99 -2.42 -12.48
C LEU A 175 3.12 -2.37 -11.47
N GLN A 176 3.62 -3.52 -11.07
CA GLN A 176 4.78 -3.59 -10.17
C GLN A 176 6.06 -3.34 -10.94
N CYS A 177 7.01 -2.67 -10.31
CA CYS A 177 8.31 -2.39 -10.90
C CYS A 177 9.44 -2.82 -9.96
N LEU A 178 10.48 -3.40 -10.53
CA LEU A 178 11.74 -3.67 -9.85
C LEU A 178 12.75 -2.59 -10.26
N THR A 179 13.56 -2.11 -9.33
CA THR A 179 14.59 -1.11 -9.62
C THR A 179 15.85 -1.35 -8.79
N ASP A 180 16.99 -1.07 -9.41
CA ASP A 180 18.31 -1.00 -8.78
C ASP A 180 18.73 0.46 -8.46
N GLY A 181 17.79 1.41 -8.59
CA GLY A 181 18.04 2.84 -8.44
C GLY A 181 18.49 3.56 -9.71
N LYS A 182 18.73 2.83 -10.82
CA LYS A 182 19.12 3.37 -12.13
C LYS A 182 18.21 2.87 -13.23
N THR A 183 17.89 1.59 -13.19
CA THR A 183 17.04 0.91 -14.17
C THR A 183 15.72 0.56 -13.51
N VAL A 184 14.63 0.64 -14.26
CA VAL A 184 13.30 0.20 -13.83
C VAL A 184 12.81 -0.86 -14.80
N ILE A 185 12.42 -2.01 -14.28
CA ILE A 185 11.85 -3.12 -15.05
C ILE A 185 10.43 -3.35 -14.55
N ALA A 186 9.45 -3.17 -15.43
CA ALA A 186 8.06 -3.46 -15.12
C ALA A 186 7.80 -4.97 -15.18
N THR A 187 7.00 -5.48 -14.25
CA THR A 187 6.39 -6.80 -14.36
C THR A 187 5.20 -6.75 -15.33
N PRO A 188 4.66 -7.89 -15.77
CA PRO A 188 3.37 -7.89 -16.45
C PRO A 188 2.30 -7.21 -15.57
N PRO A 189 1.39 -6.43 -16.17
CA PRO A 189 0.29 -5.81 -15.41
C PRO A 189 -0.63 -6.88 -14.84
N VAL A 190 -1.19 -6.61 -13.67
CA VAL A 190 -2.05 -7.52 -12.93
C VAL A 190 -3.34 -6.81 -12.55
N GLN A 191 -4.46 -7.47 -12.76
CA GLN A 191 -5.75 -7.03 -12.26
C GLN A 191 -6.17 -7.93 -11.11
N ASP A 192 -6.64 -7.35 -10.01
CA ASP A 192 -7.12 -8.07 -8.85
C ASP A 192 -8.63 -7.86 -8.63
N HIS A 193 -9.28 -8.87 -8.07
CA HIS A 193 -10.69 -8.83 -7.71
C HIS A 193 -10.83 -8.49 -6.23
N LYS A 194 -11.16 -7.25 -5.94
CA LYS A 194 -11.25 -6.72 -4.56
C LYS A 194 -12.62 -6.91 -3.93
N ARG A 195 -13.70 -6.95 -4.72
CA ARG A 195 -15.06 -7.05 -4.21
C ARG A 195 -15.40 -8.48 -3.78
N ALA A 196 -16.20 -8.58 -2.72
CA ALA A 196 -16.52 -9.87 -2.11
C ALA A 196 -17.49 -10.74 -2.91
N TYR A 197 -18.30 -10.17 -3.82
CA TYR A 197 -19.36 -10.86 -4.54
C TYR A 197 -19.15 -10.75 -6.04
N ASP A 198 -19.85 -11.63 -6.78
CA ASP A 198 -19.85 -11.67 -8.24
C ASP A 198 -20.25 -10.34 -8.87
N ASN A 199 -19.78 -10.09 -10.10
CA ASN A 199 -20.01 -8.86 -10.87
C ASN A 199 -19.50 -7.59 -10.17
N ASP A 200 -18.40 -7.71 -9.44
CA ASP A 200 -17.73 -6.59 -8.74
C ASP A 200 -18.64 -5.89 -7.70
N PHE A 201 -19.47 -6.67 -7.00
CA PHE A 201 -20.36 -6.18 -5.95
C PHE A 201 -19.83 -6.45 -4.55
N GLY A 202 -20.39 -5.72 -3.59
CA GLY A 202 -20.14 -5.92 -2.16
C GLY A 202 -18.96 -5.10 -1.62
N PRO A 203 -18.54 -5.36 -0.38
CA PRO A 203 -17.44 -4.63 0.26
C PRO A 203 -16.09 -5.00 -0.35
N ASN A 204 -15.14 -4.09 -0.27
CA ASN A 204 -13.74 -4.37 -0.58
C ASN A 204 -13.15 -5.40 0.39
N THR A 205 -12.34 -6.29 -0.15
CA THR A 205 -11.56 -7.30 0.60
C THR A 205 -10.06 -7.04 0.43
N GLY A 206 -9.24 -7.90 1.00
CA GLY A 206 -7.79 -7.92 0.75
C GLY A 206 -7.39 -8.57 -0.58
N GLY A 207 -8.38 -8.89 -1.44
CA GLY A 207 -8.22 -9.56 -2.72
C GLY A 207 -8.83 -10.97 -2.72
N MET A 208 -9.69 -11.24 -3.71
CA MET A 208 -10.35 -12.52 -3.92
C MET A 208 -9.62 -13.41 -4.94
N GLY A 209 -8.68 -12.84 -5.65
CA GLY A 209 -7.86 -13.45 -6.68
C GLY A 209 -7.33 -12.39 -7.62
N SER A 210 -6.37 -12.77 -8.45
CA SER A 210 -5.79 -11.87 -9.45
C SER A 210 -5.47 -12.64 -10.73
N TYR A 211 -5.38 -11.93 -11.83
CA TYR A 211 -4.95 -12.49 -13.10
C TYR A 211 -4.02 -11.52 -13.82
N SER A 212 -3.17 -12.09 -14.68
CA SER A 212 -2.32 -11.35 -15.60
C SER A 212 -2.51 -11.95 -16.99
N CYS A 213 -2.62 -11.11 -18.01
CA CYS A 213 -2.81 -11.55 -19.39
C CYS A 213 -1.98 -10.67 -20.33
N GLU A 214 -1.25 -11.28 -21.25
CA GLU A 214 -0.35 -10.59 -22.18
C GLU A 214 -1.05 -9.57 -23.11
N ASN A 215 -2.38 -9.66 -23.28
CA ASN A 215 -3.11 -8.89 -24.29
C ASN A 215 -4.23 -8.01 -23.71
N HIS A 216 -4.25 -7.72 -22.40
CA HIS A 216 -5.40 -7.04 -21.78
C HIS A 216 -5.13 -5.62 -21.25
N LEU A 217 -3.98 -5.04 -21.54
CA LEU A 217 -3.73 -3.62 -21.20
C LEU A 217 -3.00 -2.91 -22.33
#